data_18b59b15188bab1a9cb731486963bfc6
#
_entry.id   18b59b15188bab1a9cb731486963bfc6
#
_cell.length_a   1.000
_cell.length_b   1.000
_cell.length_c   1.000
_cell.angle_alpha   90.00
_cell.angle_beta   90.00
_cell.angle_gamma   90.00
#
_symmetry.space_group_name_H-M   'P 1'
#
loop_
_entity.id
_entity.type
_entity.pdbx_description
1 polymer ?
#
loop_
_entity_poly.entity_id
_entity_poly.type
_entity_poly.pdbx_seq_one_letter_code
_entity_poly.pdbx_strand_id
1 'polypeptide(L)'
;ELQADGLGAEYLSRSNYDPHNMVDVVNVLKNQERFAADQARAEGRPAPAASTWLSSHPSNDQRLQTITQLAAQYNKGNYIDEGRARYLQAIDGIAFGDSADQGMTRGRNFYHEPLGFAVTAPQGWSIQNAADRLTILSGERDAGLIVRTAPAQAGKTHDDIIRTLIKPDQGRVDRLQINGLPATRFVGTRKNDKGQ
;
A
#
# COMPACT_ATOMS: atom_id res chain seq x y z
N GLU A 1 24.34 2.52 0.27
CA GLU A 1 23.70 1.28 0.75
C GLU A 1 24.71 0.16 1.05
N LEU A 2 25.60 -0.22 0.15
CA LEU A 2 26.59 -1.27 0.43
C LEU A 2 27.39 -1.01 1.73
N GLN A 3 27.72 0.25 2.00
CA GLN A 3 28.33 0.64 3.26
C GLN A 3 27.38 0.44 4.45
N ALA A 4 26.11 0.80 4.30
CA ALA A 4 25.10 0.60 5.33
C ALA A 4 24.83 -0.89 5.60
N ASP A 5 24.81 -1.70 4.55
CA ASP A 5 24.69 -3.15 4.66
C ASP A 5 25.86 -3.74 5.46
N GLY A 6 27.09 -3.27 5.19
CA GLY A 6 28.29 -3.68 5.94
C GLY A 6 28.23 -3.30 7.41
N LEU A 7 27.83 -2.06 7.71
CA LEU A 7 27.62 -1.60 9.09
C LEU A 7 26.51 -2.40 9.79
N GLY A 8 25.43 -2.74 9.07
CA GLY A 8 24.37 -3.58 9.59
C GLY A 8 24.87 -4.97 10.04
N ALA A 9 25.69 -5.63 9.21
CA ALA A 9 26.30 -6.91 9.56
C ALA A 9 27.24 -6.80 10.76
N GLU A 10 28.04 -5.73 10.82
CA GLU A 10 28.92 -5.45 11.96
C GLU A 10 28.11 -5.24 13.25
N TYR A 11 27.06 -4.42 13.19
CA TYR A 11 26.23 -4.12 14.36
C TYR A 11 25.47 -5.34 14.88
N LEU A 12 24.95 -6.20 13.97
CA LEU A 12 24.36 -7.48 14.37
C LEU A 12 25.39 -8.32 15.16
N SER A 13 26.57 -8.51 14.59
CA SER A 13 27.64 -9.26 15.26
C SER A 13 28.04 -8.67 16.61
N ARG A 14 28.15 -7.34 16.71
CA ARG A 14 28.47 -6.64 17.98
C ARG A 14 27.35 -6.76 19.01
N SER A 15 26.10 -6.84 18.55
CA SER A 15 24.93 -7.01 19.41
C SER A 15 24.58 -8.48 19.67
N ASN A 16 25.48 -9.39 19.31
CA ASN A 16 25.35 -10.84 19.49
C ASN A 16 24.21 -11.50 18.69
N TYR A 17 23.84 -10.89 17.54
CA TYR A 17 22.96 -11.49 16.54
C TYR A 17 23.77 -12.03 15.36
N ASP A 18 23.25 -13.06 14.70
CA ASP A 18 23.90 -13.63 13.51
C ASP A 18 23.90 -12.61 12.36
N PRO A 19 25.06 -12.19 11.85
CA PRO A 19 25.15 -11.29 10.71
C PRO A 19 24.56 -11.86 9.42
N HIS A 20 24.37 -13.20 9.30
CA HIS A 20 23.68 -13.82 8.17
C HIS A 20 22.21 -13.41 8.07
N ASN A 21 21.58 -12.94 9.15
CA ASN A 21 20.22 -12.37 9.09
C ASN A 21 20.10 -11.20 8.12
N MET A 22 21.20 -10.48 7.83
CA MET A 22 21.21 -9.46 6.76
C MET A 22 21.04 -10.06 5.36
N VAL A 23 21.56 -11.25 5.13
CA VAL A 23 21.36 -11.98 3.86
C VAL A 23 19.87 -12.30 3.69
N ASP A 24 19.21 -12.72 4.75
CA ASP A 24 17.77 -13.01 4.74
C ASP A 24 16.94 -11.76 4.47
N VAL A 25 17.29 -10.62 5.05
CA VAL A 25 16.63 -9.34 4.77
C VAL A 25 16.73 -8.97 3.28
N VAL A 26 17.92 -9.08 2.68
CA VAL A 26 18.10 -8.77 1.25
C VAL A 26 17.33 -9.78 0.38
N ASN A 27 17.27 -11.06 0.76
CA ASN A 27 16.43 -12.06 0.10
C ASN A 27 14.93 -11.72 0.17
N VAL A 28 14.44 -11.22 1.30
CA VAL A 28 13.04 -10.75 1.43
C VAL A 28 12.77 -9.60 0.46
N LEU A 29 13.67 -8.62 0.36
CA LEU A 29 13.54 -7.51 -0.60
C LEU A 29 13.51 -8.02 -2.05
N LYS A 30 14.38 -8.95 -2.40
CA LYS A 30 14.40 -9.57 -3.73
C LYS A 30 13.10 -10.36 -4.03
N ASN A 31 12.59 -11.09 -3.06
CA ASN A 31 11.32 -11.82 -3.20
C ASN A 31 10.13 -10.85 -3.34
N GLN A 32 10.16 -9.70 -2.68
CA GLN A 32 9.14 -8.66 -2.84
C GLN A 32 9.12 -8.10 -4.26
N GLU A 33 10.27 -7.88 -4.87
CA GLU A 33 10.37 -7.47 -6.28
C GLU A 33 9.77 -8.52 -7.23
N ARG A 34 10.10 -9.80 -7.00
CA ARG A 34 9.55 -10.91 -7.79
C ARG A 34 8.04 -10.99 -7.64
N PHE A 35 7.53 -10.89 -6.42
CA PHE A 35 6.10 -10.89 -6.15
C PHE A 35 5.39 -9.75 -6.87
N ALA A 36 5.94 -8.52 -6.81
CA ALA A 36 5.37 -7.37 -7.51
C ALA A 36 5.34 -7.55 -9.04
N ALA A 37 6.39 -8.16 -9.61
CA ALA A 37 6.45 -8.48 -11.02
C ALA A 37 5.44 -9.57 -11.42
N ASP A 38 5.30 -10.61 -10.61
CA ASP A 38 4.35 -11.71 -10.84
C ASP A 38 2.90 -11.21 -10.73
N GLN A 39 2.62 -10.36 -9.75
CA GLN A 39 1.31 -9.72 -9.60
C GLN A 39 0.97 -8.84 -10.81
N ALA A 40 1.90 -8.01 -11.26
CA ALA A 40 1.71 -7.18 -12.45
C ALA A 40 1.42 -8.03 -13.70
N ARG A 41 2.16 -9.15 -13.86
CA ARG A 41 1.93 -10.10 -14.95
C ARG A 41 0.56 -10.75 -14.86
N ALA A 42 0.13 -11.18 -13.68
CA ALA A 42 -1.20 -11.77 -13.48
C ALA A 42 -2.34 -10.78 -13.77
N GLU A 43 -2.09 -9.49 -13.58
CA GLU A 43 -3.04 -8.42 -13.88
C GLU A 43 -2.94 -7.88 -15.32
N GLY A 44 -2.07 -8.46 -16.16
CA GLY A 44 -1.84 -8.02 -17.55
C GLY A 44 -1.16 -6.65 -17.65
N ARG A 45 -0.52 -6.20 -16.60
CA ARG A 45 0.24 -4.94 -16.55
C ARG A 45 1.72 -5.20 -16.85
N PRO A 46 2.45 -4.23 -17.42
CA PRO A 46 3.90 -4.31 -17.49
C PRO A 46 4.47 -4.46 -16.07
N ALA A 47 5.52 -5.27 -15.93
CA ALA A 47 6.26 -5.36 -14.66
C ALA A 47 6.64 -3.94 -14.22
N PRO A 48 6.53 -3.62 -12.92
CA PRO A 48 7.00 -2.33 -12.44
C PRO A 48 8.42 -2.14 -12.95
N ALA A 49 8.70 -1.04 -13.66
CA ALA A 49 10.07 -0.61 -13.86
C ALA A 49 10.72 -0.65 -12.48
N ALA A 50 11.95 -1.19 -12.40
CA ALA A 50 12.72 -1.21 -11.17
C ALA A 50 12.38 0.07 -10.42
N SER A 51 11.77 -0.05 -9.24
CA SER A 51 11.10 1.09 -8.61
C SER A 51 12.03 2.29 -8.64
N THR A 52 11.51 3.50 -8.75
CA THR A 52 12.32 4.73 -8.70
C THR A 52 13.26 4.75 -7.50
N TRP A 53 12.92 4.00 -6.46
CA TRP A 53 13.74 3.71 -5.31
C TRP A 53 14.99 2.87 -5.68
N LEU A 54 14.86 1.83 -6.51
CA LEU A 54 15.98 0.99 -6.96
C LEU A 54 16.85 1.66 -8.03
N SER A 55 16.37 2.69 -8.73
CA SER A 55 17.18 3.40 -9.73
C SER A 55 18.35 4.19 -9.11
N SER A 56 18.28 4.49 -7.82
CA SER A 56 19.34 5.17 -7.06
C SER A 56 20.13 4.24 -6.14
N HIS A 57 19.78 2.93 -6.10
CA HIS A 57 20.37 1.96 -5.20
C HIS A 57 21.03 0.80 -5.96
N PRO A 58 22.09 0.18 -5.43
CA PRO A 58 22.66 -1.03 -6.01
C PRO A 58 21.61 -2.14 -6.11
N SER A 59 21.71 -2.99 -7.14
CA SER A 59 20.79 -4.12 -7.29
C SER A 59 20.82 -5.05 -6.07
N ASN A 60 19.68 -5.68 -5.78
CA ASN A 60 19.62 -6.66 -4.70
C ASN A 60 20.57 -7.84 -4.91
N ASP A 61 20.91 -8.17 -6.15
CA ASP A 61 21.91 -9.20 -6.46
C ASP A 61 23.33 -8.78 -6.04
N GLN A 62 23.72 -7.52 -6.32
CA GLN A 62 25.00 -6.98 -5.89
C GLN A 62 25.07 -6.86 -4.37
N ARG A 63 23.99 -6.39 -3.73
CA ARG A 63 23.88 -6.32 -2.28
C ARG A 63 24.00 -7.71 -1.65
N LEU A 64 23.29 -8.70 -2.19
CA LEU A 64 23.32 -10.08 -1.69
C LEU A 64 24.72 -10.68 -1.76
N GLN A 65 25.46 -10.46 -2.86
CA GLN A 65 26.83 -10.93 -2.99
C GLN A 65 27.76 -10.28 -1.97
N THR A 66 27.67 -8.95 -1.82
CA THR A 66 28.51 -8.20 -0.89
C THR A 66 28.22 -8.58 0.57
N ILE A 67 26.92 -8.61 0.95
CA ILE A 67 26.54 -8.88 2.34
C ILE A 67 26.84 -10.30 2.76
N THR A 68 26.77 -11.28 1.84
CA THR A 68 27.16 -12.67 2.12
C THR A 68 28.63 -12.75 2.55
N GLN A 69 29.51 -12.04 1.85
CA GLN A 69 30.92 -11.99 2.19
C GLN A 69 31.17 -11.29 3.53
N LEU A 70 30.51 -10.16 3.76
CA LEU A 70 30.64 -9.40 5.00
C LEU A 70 30.06 -10.16 6.20
N ALA A 71 28.91 -10.81 6.03
CA ALA A 71 28.32 -11.64 7.07
C ALA A 71 29.26 -12.77 7.51
N ALA A 72 29.90 -13.44 6.54
CA ALA A 72 30.91 -14.46 6.86
C ALA A 72 32.12 -13.88 7.61
N GLN A 73 32.56 -12.67 7.24
CA GLN A 73 33.68 -11.99 7.91
C GLN A 73 33.39 -11.63 9.37
N TYR A 74 32.16 -11.20 9.66
CA TYR A 74 31.73 -10.77 11.00
C TYR A 74 31.18 -11.92 11.85
N ASN A 75 31.03 -13.12 11.30
CA ASN A 75 30.47 -14.27 12.01
C ASN A 75 31.41 -14.75 13.11
N LYS A 76 30.92 -14.76 14.36
CA LYS A 76 31.63 -15.24 15.54
C LYS A 76 31.25 -16.66 15.95
N GLY A 77 30.22 -17.24 15.31
CA GLY A 77 29.83 -18.64 15.51
C GLY A 77 29.04 -19.00 16.78
N ASN A 78 28.82 -18.06 17.68
CA ASN A 78 28.16 -18.31 18.97
C ASN A 78 27.01 -17.32 19.22
N TYR A 79 25.88 -17.51 18.54
CA TYR A 79 24.68 -16.69 18.73
C TYR A 79 23.67 -17.47 19.56
N ILE A 80 23.19 -16.90 20.66
CA ILE A 80 22.39 -17.61 21.67
C ILE A 80 20.90 -17.44 21.43
N ASP A 81 20.47 -16.32 20.81
CA ASP A 81 19.05 -16.00 20.61
C ASP A 81 18.87 -15.17 19.35
N GLU A 82 18.04 -15.64 18.44
CA GLU A 82 17.63 -14.90 17.22
C GLU A 82 16.59 -13.82 17.52
N GLY A 83 16.07 -13.73 18.75
CA GLY A 83 15.07 -12.76 19.15
C GLY A 83 13.66 -12.98 18.57
N ARG A 84 13.47 -14.05 17.77
CA ARG A 84 12.22 -14.30 17.04
C ARG A 84 11.01 -14.44 17.96
N ALA A 85 11.12 -15.20 19.04
CA ALA A 85 10.02 -15.42 19.98
C ALA A 85 9.58 -14.10 20.64
N ARG A 86 10.53 -13.28 21.11
CA ARG A 86 10.27 -11.97 21.71
C ARG A 86 9.64 -11.01 20.72
N TYR A 87 10.13 -11.02 19.47
CA TYR A 87 9.58 -10.17 18.41
C TYR A 87 8.13 -10.57 18.10
N LEU A 88 7.84 -11.85 17.90
CA LEU A 88 6.48 -12.32 17.62
C LEU A 88 5.53 -12.02 18.77
N GLN A 89 5.99 -12.15 20.01
CA GLN A 89 5.19 -11.78 21.19
C GLN A 89 4.93 -10.25 21.24
N ALA A 90 5.91 -9.44 20.86
CA ALA A 90 5.78 -7.99 20.87
C ALA A 90 4.83 -7.45 19.79
N ILE A 91 4.71 -8.14 18.66
CA ILE A 91 3.81 -7.77 17.56
C ILE A 91 2.46 -8.51 17.58
N ASP A 92 2.26 -9.38 18.57
CA ASP A 92 0.98 -10.11 18.71
C ASP A 92 -0.17 -9.12 18.88
N GLY A 93 -1.25 -9.32 18.11
CA GLY A 93 -2.39 -8.42 18.08
C GLY A 93 -2.26 -7.19 17.19
N ILE A 94 -1.11 -6.95 16.55
CA ILE A 94 -1.01 -5.90 15.52
C ILE A 94 -1.80 -6.30 14.28
N ALA A 95 -2.70 -5.43 13.83
CA ALA A 95 -3.44 -5.66 12.60
C ALA A 95 -2.50 -5.66 11.39
N PHE A 96 -2.53 -6.72 10.59
CA PHE A 96 -1.75 -6.86 9.36
C PHE A 96 -2.67 -7.08 8.17
N GLY A 97 -2.56 -6.22 7.17
CA GLY A 97 -3.39 -6.27 5.97
C GLY A 97 -4.80 -5.76 6.20
N ASP A 98 -5.71 -6.19 5.33
CA ASP A 98 -7.13 -5.81 5.40
C ASP A 98 -7.80 -6.40 6.65
N SER A 99 -8.68 -5.62 7.27
CA SER A 99 -9.50 -6.05 8.41
C SER A 99 -10.99 -5.92 8.10
N ALA A 100 -11.84 -6.65 8.83
CA ALA A 100 -13.29 -6.54 8.69
C ALA A 100 -13.77 -5.10 8.91
N ASP A 101 -13.17 -4.38 9.87
CA ASP A 101 -13.54 -3.01 10.23
C ASP A 101 -13.11 -1.97 9.17
N GLN A 102 -12.07 -2.25 8.41
CA GLN A 102 -11.55 -1.37 7.35
C GLN A 102 -11.94 -1.83 5.95
N GLY A 103 -12.62 -2.97 5.86
CA GLY A 103 -12.95 -3.61 4.61
C GLY A 103 -11.85 -4.51 4.07
N MET A 104 -12.22 -5.41 3.19
CA MET A 104 -11.35 -6.45 2.62
C MET A 104 -11.38 -6.42 1.10
N THR A 105 -10.20 -6.49 0.51
CA THR A 105 -10.03 -6.60 -0.94
C THR A 105 -9.81 -8.07 -1.35
N ARG A 106 -10.59 -8.53 -2.35
CA ARG A 106 -10.47 -9.86 -2.94
C ARG A 106 -10.42 -9.74 -4.46
N GLY A 107 -9.23 -9.75 -5.03
CA GLY A 107 -9.04 -9.47 -6.45
C GLY A 107 -9.56 -8.07 -6.83
N ARG A 108 -10.58 -8.01 -7.69
CA ARG A 108 -11.22 -6.75 -8.09
C ARG A 108 -12.40 -6.33 -7.21
N ASN A 109 -12.71 -7.09 -6.16
CA ASN A 109 -13.85 -6.81 -5.30
C ASN A 109 -13.36 -6.26 -3.96
N PHE A 110 -14.07 -5.28 -3.46
CA PHE A 110 -13.92 -4.74 -2.12
C PHE A 110 -15.24 -4.92 -1.35
N TYR A 111 -15.12 -5.33 -0.11
CA TYR A 111 -16.24 -5.57 0.80
C TYR A 111 -16.00 -4.84 2.11
N HIS A 112 -17.00 -4.11 2.58
CA HIS A 112 -16.96 -3.44 3.88
C HIS A 112 -18.21 -3.84 4.67
N GLU A 113 -18.07 -4.85 5.51
CA GLU A 113 -19.18 -5.43 6.25
C GLU A 113 -19.87 -4.43 7.20
N PRO A 114 -19.15 -3.66 8.05
CA PRO A 114 -19.79 -2.71 8.96
C PRO A 114 -20.60 -1.62 8.26
N LEU A 115 -20.20 -1.20 7.07
CA LEU A 115 -20.92 -0.20 6.26
C LEU A 115 -21.92 -0.83 5.30
N GLY A 116 -21.98 -2.15 5.21
CA GLY A 116 -22.91 -2.88 4.35
C GLY A 116 -22.73 -2.57 2.87
N PHE A 117 -21.50 -2.31 2.40
CA PHE A 117 -21.28 -1.99 1.01
C PHE A 117 -20.18 -2.83 0.36
N ALA A 118 -20.33 -3.05 -0.95
CA ALA A 118 -19.33 -3.70 -1.78
C ALA A 118 -19.19 -2.96 -3.11
N VAL A 119 -17.99 -3.03 -3.69
CA VAL A 119 -17.73 -2.47 -5.01
C VAL A 119 -16.80 -3.37 -5.80
N THR A 120 -17.04 -3.49 -7.10
CA THR A 120 -16.17 -4.21 -8.03
C THR A 120 -15.44 -3.20 -8.93
N ALA A 121 -14.13 -3.23 -8.90
CA ALA A 121 -13.32 -2.41 -9.80
C ALA A 121 -13.44 -2.91 -11.25
N PRO A 122 -13.43 -2.03 -12.26
CA PRO A 122 -13.34 -2.42 -13.66
C PRO A 122 -12.12 -3.31 -13.92
N GLN A 123 -12.16 -4.04 -15.02
CA GLN A 123 -11.01 -4.84 -15.41
C GLN A 123 -9.79 -3.96 -15.68
N GLY A 124 -8.62 -4.37 -15.19
CA GLY A 124 -7.38 -3.59 -15.32
C GLY A 124 -7.23 -2.46 -14.29
N TRP A 125 -8.23 -2.25 -13.41
CA TRP A 125 -8.14 -1.27 -12.34
C TRP A 125 -7.66 -1.92 -11.05
N SER A 126 -6.96 -1.14 -10.23
CA SER A 126 -6.44 -1.56 -8.92
C SER A 126 -7.23 -0.90 -7.78
N ILE A 127 -7.36 -1.63 -6.67
CA ILE A 127 -7.99 -1.15 -5.44
C ILE A 127 -6.88 -0.88 -4.42
N GLN A 128 -6.95 0.29 -3.79
CA GLN A 128 -6.11 0.67 -2.66
C GLN A 128 -7.03 1.00 -1.49
N ASN A 129 -6.98 0.17 -0.46
CA ASN A 129 -7.73 0.36 0.78
C ASN A 129 -6.87 1.10 1.80
N ALA A 130 -7.37 2.19 2.32
CA ALA A 130 -6.75 2.99 3.38
C ALA A 130 -7.77 3.26 4.48
N ALA A 131 -7.30 3.62 5.67
CA ALA A 131 -8.15 3.81 6.84
C ALA A 131 -9.26 4.88 6.66
N ASP A 132 -9.05 5.86 5.77
CA ASP A 132 -9.96 7.00 5.57
C ASP A 132 -10.66 7.01 4.20
N ARG A 133 -10.28 6.10 3.29
CA ARG A 133 -10.82 6.06 1.93
C ARG A 133 -10.46 4.78 1.20
N LEU A 134 -11.29 4.45 0.24
CA LEU A 134 -10.99 3.48 -0.80
C LEU A 134 -10.66 4.24 -2.09
N THR A 135 -9.57 3.90 -2.74
CA THR A 135 -9.18 4.46 -4.03
C THR A 135 -9.15 3.36 -5.08
N ILE A 136 -9.84 3.57 -6.20
CA ILE A 136 -9.86 2.63 -7.33
C ILE A 136 -9.27 3.37 -8.52
N LEU A 137 -8.14 2.87 -9.07
CA LEU A 137 -7.36 3.55 -10.10
C LEU A 137 -7.31 2.73 -11.38
N SER A 138 -7.43 3.41 -12.52
CA SER A 138 -7.15 2.81 -13.83
C SER A 138 -5.69 2.34 -13.92
N GLY A 139 -5.42 1.37 -14.81
CA GLY A 139 -4.06 0.86 -15.01
C GLY A 139 -3.07 1.95 -15.44
N GLU A 140 -3.54 2.91 -16.23
CA GLU A 140 -2.74 4.05 -16.71
C GLU A 140 -2.72 5.23 -15.73
N ARG A 141 -3.52 5.16 -14.66
CA ARG A 141 -3.67 6.21 -13.63
C ARG A 141 -4.20 7.55 -14.16
N ASP A 142 -4.86 7.52 -15.29
CA ASP A 142 -5.52 8.69 -15.91
C ASP A 142 -6.95 8.91 -15.37
N ALA A 143 -7.52 7.90 -14.70
CA ALA A 143 -8.83 7.97 -14.07
C ALA A 143 -8.83 7.27 -12.71
N GLY A 144 -9.68 7.74 -11.80
CA GLY A 144 -9.80 7.16 -10.47
C GLY A 144 -11.14 7.45 -9.82
N LEU A 145 -11.53 6.56 -8.91
CA LEU A 145 -12.67 6.73 -8.03
C LEU A 145 -12.17 6.73 -6.59
N ILE A 146 -12.57 7.76 -5.83
CA ILE A 146 -12.34 7.84 -4.39
C ILE A 146 -13.68 7.65 -3.69
N VAL A 147 -13.75 6.64 -2.81
CA VAL A 147 -14.91 6.37 -1.95
C VAL A 147 -14.51 6.68 -0.52
N ARG A 148 -15.29 7.49 0.15
CA ARG A 148 -15.10 7.85 1.57
C ARG A 148 -16.41 8.22 2.22
N THR A 149 -16.48 8.13 3.52
CA THR A 149 -17.60 8.65 4.30
C THR A 149 -17.54 10.17 4.34
N ALA A 150 -18.69 10.81 4.24
CA ALA A 150 -18.78 12.26 4.46
C ALA A 150 -18.75 12.54 5.97
N PRO A 151 -17.91 13.47 6.44
CA PRO A 151 -17.90 13.84 7.85
C PRO A 151 -19.22 14.49 8.25
N ALA A 152 -19.67 14.29 9.50
CA ALA A 152 -20.97 14.78 9.99
C ALA A 152 -21.18 16.29 9.81
N GLN A 153 -20.09 17.06 9.90
CA GLN A 153 -20.11 18.52 9.70
C GLN A 153 -20.24 18.96 8.24
N ALA A 154 -20.18 18.04 7.28
CA ALA A 154 -20.32 18.38 5.85
C ALA A 154 -21.75 18.79 5.48
N GLY A 155 -22.73 18.46 6.32
CA GLY A 155 -24.12 18.81 6.14
C GLY A 155 -25.06 17.61 6.29
N LYS A 156 -26.38 17.89 6.30
CA LYS A 156 -27.41 16.85 6.47
C LYS A 156 -28.00 16.37 5.15
N THR A 157 -27.83 17.12 4.09
CA THR A 157 -28.34 16.78 2.75
C THR A 157 -27.20 16.52 1.79
N HIS A 158 -27.48 15.78 0.71
CA HIS A 158 -26.49 15.58 -0.35
C HIS A 158 -26.01 16.90 -0.96
N ASP A 159 -26.89 17.90 -1.06
CA ASP A 159 -26.54 19.22 -1.58
C ASP A 159 -25.59 19.98 -0.66
N ASP A 160 -25.81 19.89 0.65
CA ASP A 160 -24.89 20.47 1.62
C ASP A 160 -23.51 19.82 1.54
N ILE A 161 -23.47 18.48 1.44
CA ILE A 161 -22.23 17.71 1.30
C ILE A 161 -21.49 18.11 0.03
N ILE A 162 -22.18 18.19 -1.11
CA ILE A 162 -21.59 18.62 -2.39
C ILE A 162 -21.01 20.02 -2.25
N ARG A 163 -21.79 20.95 -1.70
CA ARG A 163 -21.37 22.35 -1.53
C ARG A 163 -20.19 22.50 -0.59
N THR A 164 -20.16 21.72 0.50
CA THR A 164 -19.13 21.81 1.54
C THR A 164 -17.83 21.14 1.13
N LEU A 165 -17.90 19.91 0.56
CA LEU A 165 -16.71 19.10 0.29
C LEU A 165 -16.16 19.30 -1.12
N ILE A 166 -17.03 19.52 -2.12
CA ILE A 166 -16.61 19.65 -3.51
C ILE A 166 -16.36 21.11 -3.86
N LYS A 167 -17.18 22.03 -3.34
CA LYS A 167 -17.12 23.48 -3.64
C LYS A 167 -17.09 23.74 -5.15
N PRO A 168 -18.11 23.27 -5.90
CA PRO A 168 -18.09 23.35 -7.34
C PRO A 168 -18.34 24.79 -7.81
N ASP A 169 -17.72 25.17 -8.93
CA ASP A 169 -18.03 26.43 -9.62
C ASP A 169 -19.31 26.31 -10.46
N GLN A 170 -19.43 25.17 -11.17
CA GLN A 170 -20.58 24.87 -12.01
C GLN A 170 -20.87 23.38 -11.97
N GLY A 171 -22.11 22.98 -12.19
CA GLY A 171 -22.46 21.59 -12.29
C GLY A 171 -23.94 21.29 -12.35
N ARG A 172 -24.24 20.02 -12.63
CA ARG A 172 -25.57 19.46 -12.69
C ARG A 172 -25.76 18.41 -11.62
N VAL A 173 -26.90 18.45 -10.97
CA VAL A 173 -27.33 17.51 -9.95
C VAL A 173 -28.43 16.61 -10.52
N ASP A 174 -28.21 15.28 -10.46
CA ASP A 174 -29.21 14.28 -10.80
C ASP A 174 -29.58 13.50 -9.53
N ARG A 175 -30.89 13.33 -9.25
CA ARG A 175 -31.38 12.50 -8.15
C ARG A 175 -31.61 11.08 -8.68
N LEU A 176 -31.15 10.08 -7.96
CA LEU A 176 -31.28 8.68 -8.35
C LEU A 176 -31.40 7.78 -7.12
N GLN A 177 -31.58 6.50 -7.34
CA GLN A 177 -31.52 5.48 -6.31
C GLN A 177 -30.47 4.45 -6.68
N ILE A 178 -29.71 4.00 -5.70
CA ILE A 178 -28.75 2.89 -5.83
C ILE A 178 -29.14 1.84 -4.81
N ASN A 179 -29.57 0.67 -5.29
CA ASN A 179 -30.05 -0.44 -4.45
C ASN A 179 -31.10 -0.02 -3.42
N GLY A 180 -32.05 0.84 -3.85
CA GLY A 180 -33.13 1.34 -2.99
C GLY A 180 -32.76 2.51 -2.08
N LEU A 181 -31.49 2.89 -2.02
CA LEU A 181 -31.02 4.03 -1.23
C LEU A 181 -31.06 5.33 -2.06
N PRO A 182 -31.52 6.44 -1.48
CA PRO A 182 -31.44 7.75 -2.14
C PRO A 182 -29.99 8.09 -2.46
N ALA A 183 -29.74 8.48 -3.69
CA ALA A 183 -28.42 8.88 -4.14
C ALA A 183 -28.49 10.17 -4.96
N THR A 184 -27.37 10.86 -5.04
CA THR A 184 -27.23 12.08 -5.83
C THR A 184 -25.96 11.99 -6.65
N ARG A 185 -26.11 12.13 -7.95
CA ARG A 185 -24.99 12.29 -8.87
C ARG A 185 -24.77 13.77 -9.11
N PHE A 186 -23.55 14.21 -8.91
CA PHE A 186 -23.11 15.56 -9.28
C PHE A 186 -22.05 15.45 -10.38
N VAL A 187 -22.23 16.20 -11.45
CA VAL A 187 -21.22 16.36 -12.51
C VAL A 187 -20.96 17.84 -12.67
N GLY A 188 -19.74 18.24 -12.49
CA GLY A 188 -19.39 19.65 -12.53
C GLY A 188 -17.90 19.89 -12.61
N THR A 189 -17.53 21.15 -12.60
CA THR A 189 -16.15 21.63 -12.64
C THR A 189 -15.82 22.38 -11.36
N ARG A 190 -14.55 22.29 -10.99
CA ARG A 190 -13.95 23.07 -9.92
C ARG A 190 -12.58 23.54 -10.39
N LYS A 191 -12.31 24.81 -10.23
CA LYS A 191 -10.97 25.34 -10.46
C LYS A 191 -10.01 24.78 -9.43
N ASN A 192 -8.83 24.37 -9.88
CA ASN A 192 -7.78 24.00 -8.94
C ASN A 192 -7.20 25.26 -8.26
N ASP A 193 -6.35 25.07 -7.25
CA ASP A 193 -5.72 26.17 -6.51
C ASP A 193 -4.83 27.07 -7.38
N LYS A 194 -4.57 26.68 -8.63
CA LYS A 194 -3.85 27.45 -9.65
C LYS A 194 -4.79 28.16 -10.64
N GLY A 195 -6.11 28.08 -10.44
CA GLY A 195 -7.13 28.74 -11.28
C GLY A 195 -7.37 28.09 -12.64
N GLN A 196 -6.91 26.84 -12.84
CA GLN A 196 -7.12 26.05 -14.06
C GLN A 196 -8.32 25.15 -13.92
#